data_4a306bf90ce902b3510efff996d19ec5
#
_entry.id   4a306bf90ce902b3510efff996d19ec5
#
_cell.length_a   1.000
_cell.length_b   1.000
_cell.length_c   1.000
_cell.angle_alpha   90.00
_cell.angle_beta   90.00
_cell.angle_gamma   90.00
#
_symmetry.space_group_name_H-M   'P 1'
#
loop_
_entity.id
_entity.type
_entity.pdbx_description
1 polymer ?
#
loop_
_entity_poly.entity_id
_entity_poly.type
_entity_poly.pdbx_seq_one_letter_code
_entity_poly.pdbx_strand_id
1 'polypeptide(L)'
;MIIFESRKTSHIPLVVVNNALKSWGLHFNNTSEENQKFFETGINSLKEELLNLDKSKMKDVRVYFYKPESYFHPTYLKTLASALLELSKIGVEVVIESNSGSLINEFGYQIELGRVSKEGFKVSLEVEKDGKPYFLDLYYDDEGILNGKENHNFPIGYFN
;
A
#
# COMPACT_ATOMS: atom_id res chain seq x y z
N MET A 1 -7.94 -4.82 3.51
CA MET A 1 -7.64 -4.87 2.06
C MET A 1 -6.57 -3.84 1.74
N ILE A 2 -5.59 -4.21 0.95
CA ILE A 2 -4.56 -3.29 0.46
C ILE A 2 -4.83 -2.98 -1.00
N ILE A 3 -4.87 -1.71 -1.32
CA ILE A 3 -5.14 -1.22 -2.67
C ILE A 3 -3.93 -0.43 -3.15
N PHE A 4 -3.36 -0.88 -4.27
CA PHE A 4 -2.35 -0.13 -4.99
C PHE A 4 -3.02 0.61 -6.14
N GLU A 5 -3.12 1.91 -6.02
CA GLU A 5 -3.74 2.76 -7.03
C GLU A 5 -2.88 3.98 -7.30
N SER A 6 -2.93 4.46 -8.54
CA SER A 6 -2.39 5.75 -8.91
C SER A 6 -3.45 6.86 -8.92
N ARG A 7 -4.70 6.51 -8.68
CA ARG A 7 -5.83 7.46 -8.65
C ARG A 7 -6.76 7.23 -7.46
N LYS A 8 -7.54 8.24 -7.14
CA LYS A 8 -8.59 8.14 -6.12
C LYS A 8 -9.73 7.24 -6.61
N THR A 9 -10.24 6.39 -5.73
CA THR A 9 -11.44 5.61 -6.01
C THR A 9 -12.69 6.49 -5.93
N SER A 10 -13.78 6.05 -6.57
CA SER A 10 -15.06 6.75 -6.53
C SER A 10 -15.79 6.61 -5.18
N HIS A 11 -15.40 5.63 -4.37
CA HIS A 11 -15.96 5.43 -3.04
C HIS A 11 -15.34 6.40 -2.03
N ILE A 12 -16.16 7.13 -1.30
CA ILE A 12 -15.72 8.07 -0.26
C ILE A 12 -16.02 7.45 1.10
N PRO A 13 -15.01 6.94 1.82
CA PRO A 13 -15.19 6.45 3.17
C PRO A 13 -15.48 7.59 4.16
N LEU A 14 -16.04 7.28 5.32
CA LEU A 14 -16.35 8.26 6.36
C LEU A 14 -15.10 8.95 6.91
N VAL A 15 -14.02 8.22 7.03
CA VAL A 15 -12.74 8.75 7.52
C VAL A 15 -11.65 8.48 6.49
N VAL A 16 -11.01 9.53 6.03
CA VAL A 16 -9.87 9.45 5.12
C VAL A 16 -8.67 10.10 5.79
N VAL A 17 -7.63 9.31 6.03
CA VAL A 17 -6.33 9.82 6.46
C VAL A 17 -5.49 10.01 5.20
N ASN A 18 -5.48 11.23 4.68
CA ASN A 18 -4.71 11.57 3.48
C ASN A 18 -3.25 11.85 3.83
N ASN A 19 -2.35 11.26 3.04
CA ASN A 19 -0.92 11.50 3.18
C ASN A 19 -0.43 11.31 4.62
N ALA A 20 -0.76 10.18 5.21
CA ALA A 20 -0.45 9.84 6.59
C ALA A 20 1.03 10.07 6.93
N LEU A 21 1.94 9.68 6.03
CA LEU A 21 3.38 9.82 6.25
C LEU A 21 3.80 11.28 6.50
N LYS A 22 3.30 12.19 5.68
CA LYS A 22 3.58 13.61 5.84
C LYS A 22 3.02 14.17 7.15
N SER A 23 1.82 13.76 7.53
CA SER A 23 1.20 14.17 8.79
C SER A 23 1.96 13.66 10.02
N TRP A 24 2.68 12.54 9.89
CA TRP A 24 3.52 11.97 10.95
C TRP A 24 4.92 12.57 11.02
N GLY A 25 5.27 13.47 10.12
CA GLY A 25 6.56 14.18 10.11
C GLY A 25 7.64 13.58 9.23
N LEU A 26 7.32 12.57 8.41
CA LEU A 26 8.28 12.04 7.46
C LEU A 26 8.62 13.10 6.40
N HIS A 27 9.90 13.20 6.10
CA HIS A 27 10.40 14.15 5.12
C HIS A 27 11.65 13.59 4.41
N PHE A 28 11.86 13.98 3.17
CA PHE A 28 13.02 13.52 2.39
C PHE A 28 14.36 14.02 2.97
N ASN A 29 14.36 15.14 3.70
CA ASN A 29 15.56 15.65 4.35
C ASN A 29 15.89 14.95 5.67
N ASN A 30 15.00 14.16 6.21
CA ASN A 30 15.27 13.33 7.39
C ASN A 30 16.14 12.13 6.98
N THR A 31 16.90 11.60 7.94
CA THR A 31 17.57 10.31 7.74
C THR A 31 16.53 9.19 7.68
N SER A 32 16.90 8.03 7.12
CA SER A 32 16.03 6.86 7.11
C SER A 32 15.63 6.44 8.52
N GLU A 33 16.56 6.49 9.48
CA GLU A 33 16.28 6.17 10.89
C GLU A 33 15.29 7.13 11.54
N GLU A 34 15.39 8.42 11.25
CA GLU A 34 14.41 9.42 11.73
C GLU A 34 13.02 9.13 11.16
N ASN A 35 12.93 8.88 9.85
CA ASN A 35 11.67 8.53 9.20
C ASN A 35 11.09 7.23 9.74
N GLN A 36 11.92 6.24 10.05
CA GLN A 36 11.48 4.99 10.69
C GLN A 36 10.81 5.25 12.04
N LYS A 37 11.41 6.09 12.87
CA LYS A 37 10.84 6.46 14.18
C LYS A 37 9.50 7.19 14.03
N PHE A 38 9.40 8.15 13.13
CA PHE A 38 8.16 8.86 12.87
C PHE A 38 7.08 7.92 12.32
N PHE A 39 7.44 7.01 11.45
CA PHE A 39 6.53 6.02 10.91
C PHE A 39 6.01 5.06 11.99
N GLU A 40 6.89 4.50 12.80
CA GLU A 40 6.52 3.58 13.89
C GLU A 40 5.62 4.25 14.92
N THR A 41 5.94 5.47 15.30
CA THR A 41 5.11 6.26 16.23
C THR A 41 3.74 6.55 15.63
N GLY A 42 3.70 6.99 14.37
CA GLY A 42 2.46 7.33 13.67
C GLY A 42 1.56 6.14 13.47
N ILE A 43 2.10 5.01 13.01
CA ILE A 43 1.29 3.81 12.77
C ILE A 43 0.78 3.18 14.07
N ASN A 44 1.55 3.21 15.14
CA ASN A 44 1.11 2.73 16.45
C ASN A 44 -0.01 3.59 17.03
N SER A 45 0.12 4.92 16.95
CA SER A 45 -0.94 5.85 17.36
C SER A 45 -2.22 5.64 16.56
N LEU A 46 -2.10 5.46 15.24
CA LEU A 46 -3.24 5.18 14.38
C LEU A 46 -3.93 3.86 14.75
N LYS A 47 -3.16 2.80 15.01
CA LYS A 47 -3.71 1.52 15.47
C LYS A 47 -4.50 1.65 16.76
N GLU A 48 -3.98 2.40 17.73
CA GLU A 48 -4.67 2.65 19.01
C GLU A 48 -6.00 3.40 18.78
N GLU A 49 -6.00 4.44 17.97
CA GLU A 49 -7.22 5.17 17.61
C GLU A 49 -8.25 4.26 16.92
N LEU A 50 -7.81 3.43 15.98
CA LEU A 50 -8.69 2.52 15.24
C LEU A 50 -9.28 1.44 16.14
N LEU A 51 -8.50 0.91 17.08
CA LEU A 51 -8.99 -0.11 18.03
C LEU A 51 -10.06 0.42 18.99
N ASN A 52 -10.14 1.74 19.17
CA ASN A 52 -11.18 2.40 19.96
C ASN A 52 -12.45 2.71 19.15
N LEU A 53 -12.43 2.51 17.84
CA LEU A 53 -13.61 2.67 17.00
C LEU A 53 -14.53 1.45 17.09
N ASP A 54 -15.82 1.69 16.88
CA ASP A 54 -16.77 0.61 16.65
C ASP A 54 -16.38 -0.20 15.42
N LYS A 55 -16.34 -1.53 15.55
CA LYS A 55 -15.96 -2.44 14.45
C LYS A 55 -16.81 -2.24 13.19
N SER A 56 -18.07 -1.84 13.34
CA SER A 56 -18.94 -1.55 12.19
C SER A 56 -18.47 -0.36 11.36
N LYS A 57 -17.68 0.56 11.95
CA LYS A 57 -17.15 1.75 11.28
C LYS A 57 -15.79 1.54 10.64
N MET A 58 -15.07 0.47 10.97
CA MET A 58 -13.72 0.24 10.46
C MET A 58 -13.67 0.07 8.95
N LYS A 59 -14.67 -0.53 8.34
CA LYS A 59 -14.80 -0.66 6.87
C LYS A 59 -14.93 0.69 6.15
N ASP A 60 -15.30 1.74 6.88
CA ASP A 60 -15.48 3.09 6.34
C ASP A 60 -14.22 3.96 6.53
N VAL A 61 -13.15 3.38 7.07
CA VAL A 61 -11.87 4.07 7.26
C VAL A 61 -10.92 3.73 6.12
N ARG A 62 -10.34 4.76 5.52
CA ARG A 62 -9.29 4.63 4.51
C ARG A 62 -8.04 5.36 4.94
N VAL A 63 -6.90 4.68 4.87
CA VAL A 63 -5.59 5.26 5.13
C VAL A 63 -4.79 5.27 3.83
N TYR A 64 -4.37 6.44 3.41
CA TYR A 64 -3.66 6.64 2.16
C TYR A 64 -2.17 6.93 2.39
N PHE A 65 -1.33 6.15 1.72
CA PHE A 65 0.13 6.29 1.74
C PHE A 65 0.64 6.61 0.34
N TYR A 66 1.23 7.79 0.19
CA TYR A 66 1.80 8.23 -1.08
C TYR A 66 3.30 7.91 -1.11
N LYS A 67 3.69 7.01 -1.99
CA LYS A 67 5.08 6.58 -2.22
C LYS A 67 5.85 6.33 -0.92
N PRO A 68 5.36 5.46 -0.04
CA PRO A 68 5.95 5.26 1.28
C PRO A 68 7.41 4.80 1.22
N GLU A 69 7.77 4.04 0.21
CA GLU A 69 9.13 3.56 -0.02
C GLU A 69 10.15 4.67 -0.16
N SER A 70 9.73 5.86 -0.60
CA SER A 70 10.63 6.98 -0.87
C SER A 70 11.31 7.57 0.38
N TYR A 71 10.77 7.29 1.56
CA TYR A 71 11.26 7.83 2.83
C TYR A 71 12.28 6.93 3.53
N PHE A 72 12.54 5.73 3.00
CA PHE A 72 13.30 4.70 3.71
C PHE A 72 14.42 4.12 2.86
N HIS A 73 15.46 3.66 3.54
CA HIS A 73 16.45 2.81 2.90
C HIS A 73 15.81 1.48 2.45
N PRO A 74 16.21 0.90 1.31
CA PRO A 74 15.63 -0.36 0.80
C PRO A 74 15.60 -1.51 1.80
N THR A 75 16.52 -1.56 2.74
CA THR A 75 16.53 -2.58 3.79
C THR A 75 15.31 -2.54 4.73
N TYR A 76 14.61 -1.41 4.76
CA TYR A 76 13.42 -1.23 5.60
C TYR A 76 12.12 -1.68 4.91
N LEU A 77 12.14 -1.98 3.63
CA LEU A 77 10.90 -2.29 2.87
C LEU A 77 10.14 -3.49 3.41
N LYS A 78 10.83 -4.50 3.89
CA LYS A 78 10.21 -5.67 4.52
C LYS A 78 9.43 -5.28 5.78
N THR A 79 10.02 -4.46 6.63
CA THR A 79 9.37 -3.94 7.85
C THR A 79 8.19 -3.03 7.50
N LEU A 80 8.36 -2.16 6.51
CA LEU A 80 7.30 -1.31 5.99
C LEU A 80 6.11 -2.15 5.49
N ALA A 81 6.35 -3.12 4.63
CA ALA A 81 5.31 -4.00 4.11
C ALA A 81 4.57 -4.74 5.23
N SER A 82 5.29 -5.29 6.20
CA SER A 82 4.70 -5.96 7.36
C SER A 82 3.82 -5.03 8.19
N ALA A 83 4.26 -3.80 8.42
CA ALA A 83 3.49 -2.80 9.18
C ALA A 83 2.18 -2.41 8.46
N LEU A 84 2.24 -2.24 7.14
CA LEU A 84 1.05 -1.94 6.33
C LEU A 84 0.06 -3.12 6.31
N LEU A 85 0.56 -4.35 6.25
CA LEU A 85 -0.28 -5.55 6.37
C LEU A 85 -0.97 -5.65 7.73
N GLU A 86 -0.24 -5.40 8.81
CA GLU A 86 -0.82 -5.40 10.16
C GLU A 86 -1.93 -4.34 10.31
N LEU A 87 -1.73 -3.17 9.72
CA LEU A 87 -2.76 -2.13 9.68
C LEU A 87 -4.00 -2.62 8.93
N SER A 88 -3.83 -3.25 7.77
CA SER A 88 -4.93 -3.81 6.98
C SER A 88 -5.71 -4.89 7.73
N LYS A 89 -5.05 -5.69 8.56
CA LYS A 89 -5.70 -6.75 9.36
C LYS A 89 -6.66 -6.21 10.42
N ILE A 90 -6.54 -4.96 10.81
CA ILE A 90 -7.49 -4.31 11.72
C ILE A 90 -8.87 -4.15 11.08
N GLY A 91 -8.95 -4.16 9.76
CA GLY A 91 -10.21 -4.06 9.01
C GLY A 91 -10.39 -2.76 8.24
N VAL A 92 -9.38 -1.89 8.24
CA VAL A 92 -9.38 -0.64 7.46
C VAL A 92 -8.89 -0.87 6.04
N GLU A 93 -9.27 -0.01 5.13
CA GLU A 93 -8.75 0.00 3.77
C GLU A 93 -7.43 0.77 3.72
N VAL A 94 -6.38 0.10 3.30
CA VAL A 94 -5.05 0.71 3.12
C VAL A 94 -4.83 0.93 1.63
N VAL A 95 -4.64 2.18 1.24
CA VAL A 95 -4.38 2.56 -0.15
C VAL A 95 -2.93 3.02 -0.28
N ILE A 96 -2.21 2.40 -1.19
CA ILE A 96 -0.80 2.71 -1.42
C ILE A 96 -0.63 3.12 -2.88
N GLU A 97 -0.13 4.33 -3.10
CA GLU A 97 0.37 4.75 -4.39
C GLU A 97 1.89 4.57 -4.41
N SER A 98 2.39 3.74 -5.30
CA SER A 98 3.80 3.37 -5.34
C SER A 98 4.28 3.11 -6.77
N ASN A 99 5.53 3.45 -7.03
CA ASN A 99 6.25 3.06 -8.24
C ASN A 99 7.31 1.97 -7.95
N SER A 100 7.33 1.44 -6.74
CA SER A 100 8.37 0.51 -6.30
C SER A 100 7.99 -0.94 -6.56
N GLY A 101 8.67 -1.55 -7.50
CA GLY A 101 8.58 -3.01 -7.71
C GLY A 101 9.02 -3.78 -6.48
N SER A 102 9.98 -3.27 -5.74
CA SER A 102 10.48 -3.93 -4.52
C SER A 102 9.41 -4.01 -3.44
N LEU A 103 8.64 -2.94 -3.22
CA LEU A 103 7.53 -2.97 -2.26
C LEU A 103 6.42 -3.94 -2.70
N ILE A 104 6.06 -3.90 -3.97
CA ILE A 104 5.05 -4.81 -4.55
C ILE A 104 5.49 -6.26 -4.43
N ASN A 105 6.77 -6.55 -4.68
CA ASN A 105 7.33 -7.89 -4.53
C ASN A 105 7.36 -8.36 -3.08
N GLU A 106 7.56 -7.47 -2.11
CA GLU A 106 7.48 -7.82 -0.69
C GLU A 106 6.07 -8.30 -0.31
N PHE A 107 5.02 -7.68 -0.82
CA PHE A 107 3.66 -8.17 -0.61
C PHE A 107 3.44 -9.53 -1.28
N GLY A 108 3.94 -9.73 -2.49
CA GLY A 108 3.92 -11.03 -3.17
C GLY A 108 4.61 -12.12 -2.34
N TYR A 109 5.76 -11.81 -1.77
CA TYR A 109 6.47 -12.73 -0.89
C TYR A 109 5.67 -13.11 0.37
N GLN A 110 4.94 -12.16 0.95
CA GLN A 110 4.04 -12.46 2.09
C GLN A 110 2.89 -13.40 1.70
N ILE A 111 2.40 -13.29 0.48
CA ILE A 111 1.38 -14.20 -0.08
C ILE A 111 1.98 -15.59 -0.29
N GLU A 112 3.14 -15.69 -0.93
CA GLU A 112 3.87 -16.95 -1.14
C GLU A 112 4.10 -17.70 0.18
N LEU A 113 4.46 -16.99 1.24
CA LEU A 113 4.65 -17.56 2.57
C LEU A 113 3.35 -17.92 3.30
N GLY A 114 2.18 -17.68 2.71
CA GLY A 114 0.90 -17.95 3.34
C GLY A 114 0.53 -17.06 4.52
N ARG A 115 1.22 -15.93 4.68
CA ARG A 115 0.98 -14.98 5.78
C ARG A 115 -0.21 -14.06 5.54
N VAL A 116 -0.60 -13.90 4.31
CA VAL A 116 -1.73 -13.07 3.88
C VAL A 116 -2.38 -13.69 2.65
N SER A 117 -3.71 -13.56 2.54
CA SER A 117 -4.45 -14.02 1.37
C SER A 117 -4.29 -13.06 0.18
N LYS A 118 -4.10 -13.61 -1.01
CA LYS A 118 -4.04 -12.82 -2.25
C LYS A 118 -5.32 -12.03 -2.53
N GLU A 119 -6.46 -12.52 -2.08
CA GLU A 119 -7.76 -11.85 -2.21
C GLU A 119 -7.84 -10.55 -1.39
N GLY A 120 -6.93 -10.37 -0.44
CA GLY A 120 -6.80 -9.13 0.32
C GLY A 120 -6.20 -7.96 -0.45
N PHE A 121 -5.80 -8.17 -1.71
CA PHE A 121 -5.16 -7.15 -2.54
C PHE A 121 -5.99 -6.79 -3.76
N LYS A 122 -6.08 -5.50 -4.02
CA LYS A 122 -6.54 -4.96 -5.29
C LYS A 122 -5.41 -4.11 -5.87
N VAL A 123 -4.93 -4.47 -7.05
CA VAL A 123 -3.81 -3.77 -7.69
C VAL A 123 -4.29 -3.15 -8.98
N SER A 124 -3.95 -1.89 -9.20
CA SER A 124 -4.26 -1.15 -10.41
C SER A 124 -2.99 -0.50 -10.93
N LEU A 125 -2.66 -0.80 -12.18
CA LEU A 125 -1.51 -0.24 -12.87
C LEU A 125 -1.95 0.85 -13.82
N GLU A 126 -1.42 2.06 -13.67
CA GLU A 126 -1.60 3.13 -14.63
C GLU A 126 -0.62 2.96 -15.80
N VAL A 127 -1.15 2.89 -16.99
CA VAL A 127 -0.39 2.84 -18.24
C VAL A 127 -0.88 3.92 -19.19
N GLU A 128 0.00 4.38 -20.08
CA GLU A 128 -0.34 5.36 -21.10
C GLU A 128 -0.57 4.64 -22.43
N LYS A 129 -1.69 4.96 -23.09
CA LYS A 129 -2.02 4.50 -24.42
C LYS A 129 -2.58 5.65 -25.23
N ASP A 130 -1.99 5.91 -26.39
CA ASP A 130 -2.41 7.00 -27.29
C ASP A 130 -2.44 8.37 -26.60
N GLY A 131 -1.48 8.64 -25.72
CA GLY A 131 -1.36 9.87 -24.95
C GLY A 131 -2.36 10.02 -23.81
N LYS A 132 -3.14 8.99 -23.50
CA LYS A 132 -4.13 8.99 -22.40
C LYS A 132 -3.80 7.92 -21.38
N PRO A 133 -3.94 8.23 -20.07
CA PRO A 133 -3.80 7.24 -19.03
C PRO A 133 -4.98 6.28 -19.04
N TYR A 134 -4.72 4.99 -18.86
CA TYR A 134 -5.72 3.99 -18.55
C TYR A 134 -5.19 3.02 -17.50
N PHE A 135 -6.09 2.28 -16.85
CA PHE A 135 -5.76 1.44 -15.70
C PHE A 135 -5.97 -0.03 -16.05
N LEU A 136 -4.95 -0.84 -15.74
CA LEU A 136 -5.02 -2.29 -15.81
C LEU A 136 -5.25 -2.84 -14.41
N ASP A 137 -6.26 -3.70 -14.28
CA ASP A 137 -6.46 -4.47 -13.06
C ASP A 137 -5.51 -5.66 -13.04
N LEU A 138 -4.80 -5.80 -11.94
CA LEU A 138 -3.82 -6.84 -11.71
C LEU A 138 -4.20 -7.66 -10.48
N TYR A 139 -3.71 -8.88 -10.40
CA TYR A 139 -3.92 -9.76 -9.28
C TYR A 139 -2.66 -10.57 -8.96
N TYR A 140 -2.49 -10.89 -7.69
CA TYR A 140 -1.47 -11.85 -7.28
C TYR A 140 -1.99 -13.28 -7.46
N ASP A 141 -1.13 -14.17 -7.96
CA ASP A 141 -1.39 -15.59 -7.94
C ASP A 141 -0.97 -16.24 -6.59
N ASP A 142 -1.10 -17.55 -6.47
CA ASP A 142 -0.76 -18.26 -5.24
C ASP A 142 0.74 -18.24 -4.92
N GLU A 143 1.57 -17.98 -5.92
CA GLU A 143 3.02 -17.85 -5.80
C GLU A 143 3.44 -16.40 -5.49
N GLY A 144 2.49 -15.48 -5.31
CA GLY A 144 2.74 -14.08 -5.04
C GLY A 144 3.25 -13.30 -6.26
N ILE A 145 3.02 -13.82 -7.45
CA ILE A 145 3.39 -13.16 -8.70
C ILE A 145 2.21 -12.34 -9.21
N LEU A 146 2.50 -11.10 -9.59
CA LEU A 146 1.49 -10.18 -10.09
C LEU A 146 1.20 -10.44 -11.57
N ASN A 147 -0.05 -10.61 -11.93
CA ASN A 147 -0.52 -10.94 -13.28
C ASN A 147 -1.63 -9.99 -13.74
N GLY A 148 -1.74 -9.80 -15.05
CA GLY A 148 -2.87 -9.11 -15.67
C GLY A 148 -4.04 -10.05 -15.94
N LYS A 149 -5.27 -9.55 -15.77
CA LYS A 149 -6.50 -10.34 -15.97
C LYS A 149 -6.71 -10.82 -17.40
N GLU A 150 -6.11 -10.19 -18.39
CA GLU A 150 -6.33 -10.46 -19.82
C GLU A 150 -5.07 -11.01 -20.53
N ASN A 151 -4.23 -11.75 -19.85
CA ASN A 151 -2.95 -12.25 -20.37
C ASN A 151 -2.03 -11.14 -20.93
N HIS A 152 -2.16 -9.91 -20.45
CA HIS A 152 -1.26 -8.84 -20.81
C HIS A 152 0.08 -9.04 -20.08
N ASN A 153 1.14 -9.11 -20.87
CA ASN A 153 2.48 -9.06 -20.32
C ASN A 153 2.73 -7.67 -19.74
N PHE A 154 3.28 -7.63 -18.53
CA PHE A 154 3.73 -6.38 -17.96
C PHE A 154 4.77 -5.74 -18.86
N PRO A 155 4.74 -4.41 -19.05
CA PRO A 155 5.87 -3.71 -19.65
C PRO A 155 7.11 -3.96 -18.78
N ILE A 156 8.16 -4.52 -19.37
CA ILE A 156 9.42 -4.77 -18.69
C ILE A 156 9.95 -3.46 -18.10
N GLY A 157 10.31 -3.47 -16.82
CA GLY A 157 10.87 -2.31 -16.15
C GLY A 157 9.88 -1.27 -15.63
N TYR A 158 8.58 -1.56 -15.64
CA TYR A 158 7.56 -0.63 -15.19
C TYR A 158 7.64 -0.29 -13.69
N PHE A 159 8.11 -1.23 -12.88
CA PHE A 159 8.33 -1.08 -11.44
C PHE A 159 9.82 -1.08 -11.11
N ASN A 160 10.55 -0.19 -11.68
CA ASN A 160 11.97 -0.04 -11.34
C ASN A 160 12.19 0.89 -10.17
#